data_a7f831c0e366297f167b3a6e604e02e2
#
_entry.id   a7f831c0e366297f167b3a6e604e02e2
#
_cell.length_a   1.000
_cell.length_b   1.000
_cell.length_c   1.000
_cell.angle_alpha   90.00
_cell.angle_beta   90.00
_cell.angle_gamma   90.00
#
_symmetry.space_group_name_H-M   'P 1'
#
loop_
_entity.id
_entity.type
_entity.pdbx_description
1 polymer ?
#
loop_
_entity_poly.entity_id
_entity_poly.type
_entity_poly.pdbx_seq_one_letter_code
_entity_poly.pdbx_strand_id
1 'polypeptide(L)'
;MHIRGDHAELVVGGRLDVRSAADARTALHTAVDRGGGDLVLDLTELDSWDATGLGVIMGAHRRAGRVGRRLVLRGVPPQMQRLLVATRLHRILAIEGGLEAESLPRV
;
A
#
# COMPACT_ATOMS: atom_id res chain seq x y z
N MET A 1 12.11 6.85 -6.15
CA MET A 1 11.48 5.76 -5.36
C MET A 1 12.56 4.81 -4.86
N HIS A 2 12.40 4.33 -3.67
CA HIS A 2 13.23 3.24 -3.16
C HIS A 2 12.32 2.21 -2.48
N ILE A 3 12.70 0.94 -2.59
CA ILE A 3 12.00 -0.18 -1.97
C ILE A 3 13.04 -1.04 -1.27
N ARG A 4 12.80 -1.34 0.00
CA ARG A 4 13.67 -2.22 0.77
C ARG A 4 12.84 -3.12 1.67
N GLY A 5 13.40 -4.25 2.01
CA GLY A 5 12.74 -5.23 2.86
C GLY A 5 12.71 -6.60 2.22
N ASP A 6 11.76 -7.40 2.64
CA ASP A 6 11.64 -8.79 2.20
C ASP A 6 10.18 -9.14 1.84
N HIS A 7 9.89 -10.43 1.74
CA HIS A 7 8.56 -10.91 1.39
C HIS A 7 7.54 -10.82 2.54
N ALA A 8 7.94 -10.38 3.73
CA ALA A 8 7.05 -10.19 4.87
C ALA A 8 6.80 -8.71 5.17
N GLU A 9 7.79 -7.86 4.90
CA GLU A 9 7.68 -6.42 5.15
C GLU A 9 8.50 -5.65 4.12
N LEU A 10 7.83 -4.75 3.40
CA LEU A 10 8.45 -3.87 2.41
C LEU A 10 8.22 -2.43 2.80
N VAL A 11 9.28 -1.64 2.73
CA VAL A 11 9.21 -0.18 2.85
C VAL A 11 9.28 0.41 1.45
N VAL A 12 8.31 1.24 1.10
CA VAL A 12 8.30 2.00 -0.16
C VAL A 12 8.42 3.47 0.19
N GLY A 13 9.48 4.10 -0.27
CA GLY A 13 9.74 5.51 -0.01
C GLY A 13 9.99 6.31 -1.27
N GLY A 14 10.08 7.64 -1.11
CA GLY A 14 10.27 8.57 -2.20
C GLY A 14 8.98 8.78 -2.98
N ARG A 15 9.07 8.72 -4.30
CA ARG A 15 7.92 8.98 -5.19
C ARG A 15 7.37 7.69 -5.75
N LEU A 16 6.08 7.48 -5.56
CA LEU A 16 5.34 6.37 -6.16
C LEU A 16 4.34 6.94 -7.16
N ASP A 17 4.77 7.09 -8.40
CA ASP A 17 4.01 7.77 -9.45
C ASP A 17 4.14 7.03 -10.79
N VAL A 18 3.67 7.66 -11.86
CA VAL A 18 3.69 7.08 -13.19
C VAL A 18 5.10 6.67 -13.64
N ARG A 19 6.14 7.37 -13.18
CA ARG A 19 7.53 7.09 -13.58
C ARG A 19 8.13 5.90 -12.87
N SER A 20 7.70 5.64 -11.64
CA SER A 20 8.20 4.54 -10.82
C SER A 20 7.25 3.33 -10.79
N ALA A 21 6.06 3.46 -11.37
CA ALA A 21 5.01 2.47 -11.27
C ALA A 21 5.43 1.07 -11.75
N ALA A 22 6.14 0.99 -12.87
CA ALA A 22 6.56 -0.31 -13.42
C ALA A 22 7.52 -1.04 -12.49
N ASP A 23 8.52 -0.32 -11.96
CA ASP A 23 9.49 -0.90 -11.03
C ASP A 23 8.81 -1.28 -9.71
N ALA A 24 7.92 -0.44 -9.21
CA ALA A 24 7.17 -0.71 -8.00
C ALA A 24 6.29 -1.95 -8.17
N ARG A 25 5.60 -2.07 -9.29
CA ARG A 25 4.77 -3.25 -9.58
C ARG A 25 5.59 -4.53 -9.56
N THR A 26 6.74 -4.53 -10.22
CA THR A 26 7.63 -5.68 -10.27
C THR A 26 8.09 -6.08 -8.86
N ALA A 27 8.54 -5.12 -8.07
CA ALA A 27 9.02 -5.38 -6.72
C ALA A 27 7.90 -5.91 -5.81
N LEU A 28 6.72 -5.31 -5.88
CA LEU A 28 5.58 -5.73 -5.06
C LEU A 28 5.08 -7.12 -5.46
N HIS A 29 4.96 -7.39 -6.75
CA HIS A 29 4.54 -8.71 -7.23
C HIS A 29 5.53 -9.80 -6.83
N THR A 30 6.83 -9.51 -6.93
CA THR A 30 7.87 -10.45 -6.49
C THR A 30 7.73 -10.75 -5.00
N ALA A 31 7.55 -9.74 -4.18
CA ALA A 31 7.39 -9.93 -2.73
C ALA A 31 6.12 -10.72 -2.40
N VAL A 32 5.02 -10.42 -3.07
CA VAL A 32 3.75 -11.17 -2.88
C VAL A 32 3.94 -12.64 -3.21
N ASP A 33 4.62 -12.93 -4.32
CA ASP A 33 4.74 -14.31 -4.83
C ASP A 33 5.71 -15.17 -4.00
N ARG A 34 6.63 -14.56 -3.26
CA ARG A 34 7.69 -15.29 -2.57
C ARG A 34 7.38 -15.74 -1.16
N GLY A 35 6.31 -15.23 -0.56
CA GLY A 35 6.03 -15.51 0.84
C GLY A 35 4.62 -16.01 1.07
N GLY A 36 4.32 -16.24 2.35
CA GLY A 36 2.99 -16.59 2.82
C GLY A 36 2.57 -15.68 3.96
N GLY A 37 1.30 -15.75 4.35
CA GLY A 37 0.78 -14.90 5.41
C GLY A 37 0.69 -13.44 5.01
N ASP A 38 0.74 -12.55 5.98
CA ASP A 38 0.64 -11.13 5.73
C ASP A 38 1.92 -10.57 5.10
N LEU A 39 1.76 -9.65 4.15
CA LEU A 39 2.82 -8.79 3.66
C LEU A 39 2.51 -7.37 4.09
N VAL A 40 3.38 -6.81 4.92
CA VAL A 40 3.22 -5.42 5.38
C VAL A 40 3.90 -4.50 4.37
N LEU A 41 3.16 -3.53 3.87
CA LEU A 41 3.67 -2.47 3.02
C LEU A 41 3.73 -1.18 3.82
N ASP A 42 4.93 -0.76 4.16
CA ASP A 42 5.16 0.43 4.97
C ASP A 42 5.33 1.64 4.05
N LEU A 43 4.45 2.61 4.21
CA LEU A 43 4.39 3.82 3.39
C LEU A 43 4.84 5.07 4.15
N THR A 44 5.44 4.90 5.33
CA THR A 44 5.87 6.05 6.15
C THR A 44 6.90 6.94 5.47
N GLU A 45 7.72 6.37 4.59
CA GLU A 45 8.78 7.10 3.89
C GLU A 45 8.34 7.61 2.52
N LEU A 46 7.06 7.45 2.18
CA LEU A 46 6.54 7.91 0.91
C LEU A 46 6.38 9.44 0.92
N ASP A 47 7.07 10.12 0.01
CA ASP A 47 7.06 11.58 -0.08
C ASP A 47 5.91 12.08 -0.95
N SER A 48 5.64 11.39 -2.04
CA SER A 48 4.58 11.76 -2.97
C SER A 48 4.07 10.54 -3.72
N TRP A 49 2.86 10.65 -4.22
CA TRP A 49 2.20 9.59 -4.99
C TRP A 49 1.12 10.21 -5.88
N ASP A 50 0.72 9.48 -6.89
CA ASP A 50 -0.39 9.84 -7.76
C ASP A 50 -1.37 8.67 -7.92
N ALA A 51 -2.39 8.84 -8.75
CA ALA A 51 -3.39 7.81 -8.98
C ALA A 51 -2.77 6.54 -9.57
N THR A 52 -1.73 6.66 -10.39
CA THR A 52 -1.02 5.49 -10.95
C THR A 52 -0.31 4.73 -9.85
N GLY A 53 0.36 5.43 -8.94
CA GLY A 53 1.01 4.81 -7.79
C GLY A 53 0.03 4.12 -6.86
N LEU A 54 -1.10 4.74 -6.57
CA LEU A 54 -2.16 4.11 -5.78
C LEU A 54 -2.68 2.87 -6.50
N GLY A 55 -2.81 2.91 -7.81
CA GLY A 55 -3.22 1.75 -8.62
C GLY A 55 -2.26 0.58 -8.49
N VAL A 56 -0.96 0.84 -8.36
CA VAL A 56 0.04 -0.22 -8.12
C VAL A 56 -0.20 -0.89 -6.76
N ILE A 57 -0.50 -0.12 -5.73
CA ILE A 57 -0.82 -0.66 -4.40
C ILE A 57 -2.09 -1.53 -4.50
N MET A 58 -3.12 -1.03 -5.16
CA MET A 58 -4.36 -1.78 -5.34
C MET A 58 -4.15 -3.07 -6.14
N GLY A 59 -3.29 -3.03 -7.15
CA GLY A 59 -2.91 -4.22 -7.91
C GLY A 59 -2.20 -5.26 -7.05
N ALA A 60 -1.31 -4.82 -6.18
CA ALA A 60 -0.63 -5.71 -5.23
C ALA A 60 -1.63 -6.34 -4.24
N HIS A 61 -2.60 -5.57 -3.77
CA HIS A 61 -3.68 -6.07 -2.92
C HIS A 61 -4.44 -7.20 -3.61
N ARG A 62 -4.84 -6.99 -4.86
CA ARG A 62 -5.57 -8.02 -5.62
C ARG A 62 -4.72 -9.26 -5.85
N ARG A 63 -3.44 -9.08 -6.18
CA ARG A 63 -2.53 -10.21 -6.39
C ARG A 63 -2.32 -11.01 -5.12
N ALA A 64 -2.15 -10.34 -3.98
CA ALA A 64 -2.02 -11.00 -2.69
C ALA A 64 -3.25 -11.88 -2.40
N GLY A 65 -4.44 -11.36 -2.63
CA GLY A 65 -5.68 -12.11 -2.47
C GLY A 65 -5.74 -13.37 -3.31
N ARG A 66 -5.22 -13.32 -4.53
CA ARG A 66 -5.20 -14.48 -5.45
C ARG A 66 -4.30 -15.61 -4.96
N VAL A 67 -3.24 -15.28 -4.23
CA VAL A 67 -2.30 -16.28 -3.73
C VAL A 67 -2.52 -16.58 -2.24
N GLY A 68 -3.66 -16.16 -1.68
CA GLY A 68 -4.02 -16.45 -0.31
C GLY A 68 -3.23 -15.64 0.72
N ARG A 69 -2.72 -14.47 0.35
CA ARG A 69 -2.02 -13.56 1.24
C ARG A 69 -2.86 -12.32 1.51
N ARG A 70 -2.52 -11.61 2.56
CA ARG A 70 -3.11 -10.32 2.89
C ARG A 70 -2.04 -9.25 2.82
N LEU A 71 -2.28 -8.22 1.99
CA LEU A 71 -1.45 -7.02 1.98
C LEU A 71 -1.95 -6.07 3.06
N VAL A 72 -1.07 -5.72 4.00
CA VAL A 72 -1.40 -4.83 5.10
C VAL A 72 -0.65 -3.51 4.91
N LEU A 73 -1.35 -2.40 4.86
CA LEU A 73 -0.74 -1.08 4.71
C LEU A 73 -0.40 -0.51 6.09
N ARG A 74 0.80 0.03 6.22
CA ARG A 74 1.29 0.69 7.44
C ARG A 74 1.74 2.10 7.09
N GLY A 75 1.47 3.06 7.99
CA GLY A 75 1.96 4.42 7.82
C GLY A 75 1.39 5.14 6.61
N VAL A 76 0.13 4.91 6.31
CA VAL A 76 -0.54 5.51 5.15
C VAL A 76 -0.52 7.04 5.27
N PRO A 77 -0.01 7.76 4.23
CA PRO A 77 0.03 9.22 4.28
C PRO A 77 -1.38 9.83 4.46
N PRO A 78 -1.50 10.95 5.18
CA PRO A 78 -2.81 11.54 5.46
C PRO A 78 -3.69 11.82 4.25
N GLN A 79 -3.10 12.31 3.15
CA GLN A 79 -3.86 12.57 1.93
C GLN A 79 -4.38 11.27 1.31
N MET A 80 -3.57 10.21 1.36
CA MET A 80 -4.00 8.90 0.88
C MET A 80 -5.11 8.34 1.78
N GLN A 81 -4.99 8.51 3.10
CA GLN A 81 -6.05 8.11 4.02
C GLN A 81 -7.38 8.75 3.65
N ARG A 82 -7.37 10.06 3.41
CA ARG A 82 -8.58 10.80 3.02
C ARG A 82 -9.18 10.27 1.74
N LEU A 83 -8.34 9.99 0.75
CA LEU A 83 -8.80 9.44 -0.52
C LEU A 83 -9.38 8.03 -0.34
N LEU A 84 -8.73 7.19 0.45
CA LEU A 84 -9.22 5.83 0.71
C LEU A 84 -10.59 5.86 1.41
N VAL A 85 -10.77 6.77 2.36
CA VAL A 85 -12.07 6.93 3.03
C VAL A 85 -13.12 7.47 2.07
N ALA A 86 -12.79 8.52 1.31
CA ALA A 86 -13.72 9.15 0.38
C ALA A 86 -14.20 8.18 -0.70
N THR A 87 -13.34 7.28 -1.15
CA THR A 87 -13.67 6.27 -2.18
C THR A 87 -14.14 4.95 -1.59
N ARG A 88 -14.16 4.84 -0.26
CA ARG A 88 -14.48 3.62 0.48
C ARG A 88 -13.52 2.44 0.24
N LEU A 89 -12.35 2.70 -0.34
CA LEU A 89 -11.34 1.68 -0.53
C LEU A 89 -10.78 1.16 0.79
N HIS A 90 -10.85 1.97 1.85
CA HIS A 90 -10.46 1.54 3.19
C HIS A 90 -11.25 0.32 3.70
N ARG A 91 -12.39 0.02 3.11
CA ARG A 91 -13.22 -1.13 3.51
C ARG A 91 -12.70 -2.45 2.95
N ILE A 92 -11.95 -2.41 1.86
CA ILE A 92 -11.42 -3.61 1.23
C ILE A 92 -9.94 -3.81 1.51
N LEU A 93 -9.24 -2.77 1.95
CA LEU A 93 -7.82 -2.83 2.26
C LEU A 93 -7.60 -3.17 3.73
N ALA A 94 -6.59 -4.00 4.00
CA ALA A 94 -6.13 -4.22 5.37
C ALA A 94 -5.16 -3.09 5.72
N ILE A 95 -5.45 -2.37 6.78
CA ILE A 95 -4.65 -1.22 7.22
C ILE A 95 -4.27 -1.44 8.67
N GLU A 96 -2.96 -1.42 8.96
CA GLU A 96 -2.47 -1.62 10.31
C GLU A 96 -2.95 -0.51 11.23
N GLY A 97 -3.52 -0.87 12.37
CA GLY A 97 -4.13 0.08 13.29
C GLY A 97 -5.50 0.57 12.83
N GLY A 98 -5.92 0.15 11.65
CA GLY A 98 -7.12 0.66 10.99
C GLY A 98 -6.91 2.05 10.43
N LEU A 99 -7.74 2.43 9.44
CA LEU A 99 -7.95 3.84 9.16
C LEU A 99 -9.03 4.27 10.11
N GLU A 100 -8.60 4.98 11.09
CA GLU A 100 -9.51 5.47 12.07
C GLU A 100 -10.27 6.65 11.52
N ALA A 101 -11.28 6.34 10.69
CA ALA A 101 -12.24 7.36 10.28
C ALA A 101 -12.83 8.04 11.50
N GLU A 102 -12.94 7.31 12.59
CA GLU A 102 -13.38 7.83 13.88
C GLU A 102 -12.34 8.72 14.54
N SER A 103 -11.06 8.61 14.23
CA SER A 103 -10.02 9.50 14.74
C SER A 103 -9.69 10.65 13.78
N LEU A 104 -10.26 10.63 12.57
CA LEU A 104 -10.19 11.78 11.69
C LEU A 104 -11.02 12.91 12.31
N PRO A 105 -10.55 14.18 12.20
CA PRO A 105 -11.31 15.28 12.74
C PRO A 105 -12.74 15.26 12.20
N ARG A 106 -13.69 15.15 13.09
CA ARG A 106 -15.09 15.32 12.73
C ARG A 106 -15.35 16.81 12.60
N VAL A 107 -15.71 17.18 11.44
CA VAL A 107 -16.11 18.56 11.21
C VAL A 107 -17.57 18.70 11.53
#